data_f9b3824260ab031aaf5bc16ad8b9c9f5
#
_entry.id   f9b3824260ab031aaf5bc16ad8b9c9f5
#
_cell.length_a   1.000
_cell.length_b   1.000
_cell.length_c   1.000
_cell.angle_alpha   90.00
_cell.angle_beta   90.00
_cell.angle_gamma   90.00
#
_symmetry.space_group_name_H-M   'P 1'
#
loop_
_entity.id
_entity.type
_entity.pdbx_description
1 polymer ?
#
loop_
_entity_poly.entity_id
_entity_poly.type
_entity_poly.pdbx_seq_one_letter_code
_entity_poly.pdbx_strand_id
1 'polypeptide(L)'
;MTDPNGYQPPNVWKWEMPNGGAFESINKPTAGATYQESLPVGKHPIQLYSQGTPNGVKVTMMLEELLALGHSDAEYDAWLCRINKGEQFSSGFVDINPNSKIPALLDQSLDKPQRVFESGAILLYLAEKFGEFIPTNLNEKTECLSWLFWQVGSTPYLGGGFGHFYSYAPEKFQYPIDRYAMETKRQLDVLDQQLKDQEFIIGNTYSIADMAIWPWYGQLVLGRLYKAGEFLDVKEYKNVLQWAEKLDKRPPVSRGRMVNRLIGNPKFQLHERHDSSDFELRNEAVLKEKSNS
;
A
#
# COMPACT_ATOMS: atom_id res chain seq x y z
N MET A 1 -20.32 17.89 -26.54
CA MET A 1 -21.00 17.01 -25.60
C MET A 1 -21.29 17.84 -24.36
N THR A 2 -22.55 18.10 -24.07
CA THR A 2 -22.98 18.84 -22.88
C THR A 2 -22.98 17.86 -21.70
N ASP A 3 -22.32 18.24 -20.61
CA ASP A 3 -22.42 17.57 -19.33
C ASP A 3 -23.89 17.48 -18.90
N PRO A 4 -24.43 16.30 -18.55
CA PRO A 4 -25.80 16.14 -18.06
C PRO A 4 -26.11 17.02 -16.84
N ASN A 5 -25.10 17.46 -16.08
CA ASN A 5 -25.21 18.32 -14.91
C ASN A 5 -24.94 19.80 -15.20
N GLY A 6 -24.71 20.18 -16.47
CA GLY A 6 -24.45 21.56 -16.88
C GLY A 6 -23.10 22.13 -16.45
N TYR A 7 -22.17 21.31 -15.92
CA TYR A 7 -20.84 21.77 -15.53
C TYR A 7 -20.02 22.18 -16.76
N GLN A 8 -19.51 23.40 -16.73
CA GLN A 8 -18.53 23.87 -17.70
C GLN A 8 -17.20 24.13 -16.98
N PRO A 9 -16.10 23.42 -17.38
CA PRO A 9 -14.81 23.65 -16.77
C PRO A 9 -14.37 25.11 -16.98
N PRO A 10 -13.87 25.78 -15.93
CA PRO A 10 -13.35 27.13 -16.07
C PRO A 10 -12.07 27.17 -16.91
N ASN A 11 -11.74 28.31 -17.49
CA ASN A 11 -10.47 28.47 -18.21
C ASN A 11 -9.24 28.23 -17.32
N VAL A 12 -9.35 28.61 -16.04
CA VAL A 12 -8.33 28.36 -15.02
C VAL A 12 -9.03 27.79 -13.79
N TRP A 13 -8.70 26.56 -13.45
CA TRP A 13 -9.21 25.91 -12.24
C TRP A 13 -8.57 26.54 -10.99
N LYS A 14 -9.39 26.85 -9.99
CA LYS A 14 -8.95 27.32 -8.67
C LYS A 14 -9.50 26.40 -7.61
N TRP A 15 -8.68 26.14 -6.60
CA TRP A 15 -9.11 25.38 -5.44
C TRP A 15 -9.80 26.33 -4.46
N GLU A 16 -11.11 26.22 -4.35
CA GLU A 16 -11.94 27.11 -3.51
C GLU A 16 -12.40 26.41 -2.22
N MET A 17 -12.54 25.08 -2.28
CA MET A 17 -12.93 24.25 -1.13
C MET A 17 -12.45 22.81 -1.32
N PRO A 18 -12.37 22.02 -0.22
CA PRO A 18 -12.17 20.58 -0.34
C PRO A 18 -13.23 19.95 -1.26
N ASN A 19 -12.79 19.05 -2.14
CA ASN A 19 -13.64 18.39 -3.13
C ASN A 19 -14.58 17.35 -2.53
N GLY A 20 -14.78 17.35 -1.21
CA GLY A 20 -15.70 16.48 -0.51
C GLY A 20 -15.28 15.02 -0.42
N GLY A 21 -16.11 14.25 0.30
CA GLY A 21 -15.89 12.82 0.49
C GLY A 21 -15.00 12.46 1.69
N ALA A 22 -14.92 11.16 1.96
CA ALA A 22 -14.27 10.64 3.15
C ALA A 22 -12.77 10.98 3.28
N PHE A 23 -12.13 11.38 2.19
CA PHE A 23 -10.69 11.64 2.11
C PHE A 23 -10.36 13.05 1.60
N GLU A 24 -11.25 14.01 1.78
CA GLU A 24 -11.01 15.39 1.34
C GLU A 24 -9.74 16.00 1.96
N SER A 25 -9.45 15.64 3.22
CA SER A 25 -8.30 16.15 3.98
C SER A 25 -6.94 15.58 3.57
N ILE A 26 -6.90 14.52 2.76
CA ILE A 26 -5.64 13.86 2.39
C ILE A 26 -4.93 14.49 1.19
N ASN A 27 -5.58 15.43 0.51
CA ASN A 27 -5.05 16.09 -0.67
C ASN A 27 -5.19 17.60 -0.57
N LYS A 28 -4.20 18.31 -1.10
CA LYS A 28 -4.21 19.77 -1.27
C LYS A 28 -3.45 20.12 -2.55
N PRO A 29 -3.76 21.25 -3.20
CA PRO A 29 -3.14 21.62 -4.48
C PRO A 29 -1.71 22.20 -4.32
N THR A 30 -1.23 22.35 -3.10
CA THR A 30 0.11 22.87 -2.80
C THR A 30 0.93 21.85 -2.03
N ALA A 31 2.21 21.76 -2.32
CA ALA A 31 3.16 20.97 -1.55
C ALA A 31 3.58 21.69 -0.25
N GLY A 32 4.35 20.98 0.59
CA GLY A 32 4.95 21.52 1.81
C GLY A 32 4.13 21.29 3.07
N ALA A 33 4.78 21.53 4.22
CA ALA A 33 4.20 21.34 5.53
C ALA A 33 3.11 22.36 5.85
N THR A 34 2.12 21.94 6.65
CA THR A 34 1.06 22.82 7.16
C THR A 34 1.25 23.20 8.62
N TYR A 35 2.08 22.45 9.34
CA TYR A 35 2.42 22.69 10.76
C TYR A 35 3.78 22.09 11.10
N GLN A 36 4.33 22.56 12.23
CA GLN A 36 5.64 22.12 12.73
C GLN A 36 5.46 20.97 13.70
N GLU A 37 6.05 19.83 13.39
CA GLU A 37 6.10 18.67 14.27
C GLU A 37 7.23 17.74 13.82
N SER A 38 8.02 17.27 14.78
CA SER A 38 9.07 16.28 14.54
C SER A 38 8.48 14.88 14.51
N LEU A 39 9.06 14.00 13.70
CA LEU A 39 8.68 12.59 13.71
C LEU A 39 9.27 11.87 14.93
N PRO A 40 8.53 10.90 15.51
CA PRO A 40 9.07 10.02 16.52
C PRO A 40 10.18 9.14 15.93
N VAL A 41 11.17 8.78 16.76
CA VAL A 41 12.26 7.89 16.40
C VAL A 41 12.37 6.81 17.48
N GLY A 42 12.40 5.55 17.07
CA GLY A 42 12.51 4.41 17.96
C GLY A 42 13.94 3.87 18.09
N LYS A 43 14.04 2.60 18.49
CA LYS A 43 15.32 1.94 18.79
C LYS A 43 16.02 1.34 17.57
N HIS A 44 15.27 1.04 16.50
CA HIS A 44 15.82 0.39 15.32
C HIS A 44 16.35 1.39 14.29
N PRO A 45 17.35 1.03 13.48
CA PRO A 45 17.82 1.91 12.41
C PRO A 45 16.78 2.20 11.33
N ILE A 46 15.91 1.23 11.04
CA ILE A 46 14.85 1.40 10.04
C ILE A 46 13.61 2.00 10.72
N GLN A 47 13.26 3.22 10.32
CA GLN A 47 12.10 3.96 10.79
C GLN A 47 11.07 4.06 9.66
N LEU A 48 9.91 3.45 9.83
CA LEU A 48 8.81 3.44 8.86
C LEU A 48 7.66 4.31 9.37
N TYR A 49 7.24 5.29 8.58
CA TYR A 49 6.06 6.13 8.85
C TYR A 49 4.98 5.79 7.85
N SER A 50 3.92 5.13 8.32
CA SER A 50 2.98 4.48 7.42
C SER A 50 1.56 4.39 8.00
N GLN A 51 0.64 3.89 7.21
CA GLN A 51 -0.69 3.44 7.59
C GLN A 51 -0.99 2.16 6.84
N GLY A 52 -1.78 1.25 7.40
CA GLY A 52 -2.15 -0.06 6.84
C GLY A 52 -3.03 0.02 5.58
N THR A 53 -2.66 0.91 4.66
CA THR A 53 -3.18 0.99 3.28
C THR A 53 -2.47 -0.02 2.39
N PRO A 54 -2.97 -0.32 1.20
CA PRO A 54 -2.26 -1.22 0.29
C PRO A 54 -0.80 -0.83 0.04
N ASN A 55 -0.47 0.48 -0.06
CA ASN A 55 0.91 0.92 -0.25
C ASN A 55 1.77 0.74 1.02
N GLY A 56 1.22 0.97 2.21
CA GLY A 56 1.93 0.70 3.48
C GLY A 56 2.21 -0.79 3.65
N VAL A 57 1.23 -1.63 3.33
CA VAL A 57 1.35 -3.10 3.42
C VAL A 57 2.48 -3.66 2.55
N LYS A 58 2.81 -3.05 1.40
CA LYS A 58 3.97 -3.46 0.60
C LYS A 58 5.25 -3.50 1.44
N VAL A 59 5.49 -2.41 2.16
CA VAL A 59 6.73 -2.22 2.93
C VAL A 59 6.76 -3.10 4.17
N THR A 60 5.64 -3.18 4.90
CA THR A 60 5.56 -4.03 6.09
C THR A 60 5.63 -5.51 5.74
N MET A 61 5.07 -5.95 4.61
CA MET A 61 5.28 -7.30 4.08
C MET A 61 6.76 -7.58 3.82
N MET A 62 7.44 -6.69 3.09
CA MET A 62 8.86 -6.85 2.77
C MET A 62 9.71 -6.99 4.02
N LEU A 63 9.51 -6.12 5.01
CA LEU A 63 10.28 -6.16 6.27
C LEU A 63 10.00 -7.45 7.05
N GLU A 64 8.76 -7.89 7.15
CA GLU A 64 8.41 -9.16 7.80
C GLU A 64 8.94 -10.40 7.05
N GLU A 65 9.02 -10.35 5.71
CA GLU A 65 9.64 -11.41 4.91
C GLU A 65 11.17 -11.46 5.13
N LEU A 66 11.84 -10.30 5.19
CA LEU A 66 13.28 -10.23 5.52
C LEU A 66 13.57 -10.79 6.91
N LEU A 67 12.78 -10.43 7.92
CA LEU A 67 12.91 -10.96 9.27
C LEU A 67 12.68 -12.49 9.31
N ALA A 68 11.73 -12.99 8.53
CA ALA A 68 11.48 -14.44 8.42
C ALA A 68 12.61 -15.20 7.74
N LEU A 69 13.42 -14.56 6.90
CA LEU A 69 14.66 -15.12 6.34
C LEU A 69 15.85 -15.03 7.31
N GLY A 70 15.70 -14.37 8.46
CA GLY A 70 16.75 -14.26 9.48
C GLY A 70 17.59 -12.98 9.39
N HIS A 71 17.21 -11.99 8.58
CA HIS A 71 17.86 -10.68 8.53
C HIS A 71 17.47 -9.85 9.75
N SER A 72 18.18 -10.05 10.88
CA SER A 72 17.91 -9.32 12.13
C SER A 72 18.13 -7.80 12.04
N ASP A 73 18.93 -7.35 11.09
CA ASP A 73 19.19 -5.95 10.77
C ASP A 73 18.04 -5.30 9.94
N ALA A 74 17.06 -6.10 9.53
CA ALA A 74 15.79 -5.61 8.99
C ALA A 74 14.75 -5.24 10.08
N GLU A 75 15.08 -5.36 11.37
CA GLU A 75 14.21 -4.88 12.44
C GLU A 75 13.91 -3.40 12.29
N TYR A 76 12.66 -3.03 12.60
CA TYR A 76 12.13 -1.71 12.30
C TYR A 76 11.14 -1.21 13.34
N ASP A 77 11.06 0.11 13.44
CA ASP A 77 9.98 0.81 14.12
C ASP A 77 8.96 1.28 13.09
N ALA A 78 7.69 0.91 13.24
CA ALA A 78 6.61 1.34 12.36
C ALA A 78 5.65 2.28 13.11
N TRP A 79 5.74 3.56 12.78
CA TRP A 79 4.94 4.63 13.33
C TRP A 79 3.67 4.84 12.53
N LEU A 80 2.54 4.93 13.22
CA LEU A 80 1.26 5.18 12.60
C LEU A 80 1.12 6.65 12.18
N CYS A 81 1.01 6.89 10.88
CA CYS A 81 0.67 8.20 10.31
C CYS A 81 -0.81 8.24 9.92
N ARG A 82 -1.64 8.96 10.68
CA ARG A 82 -3.09 9.06 10.44
C ARG A 82 -3.39 10.06 9.34
N ILE A 83 -3.53 9.58 8.12
CA ILE A 83 -3.74 10.45 6.95
C ILE A 83 -5.04 11.26 7.03
N ASN A 84 -6.08 10.74 7.68
CA ASN A 84 -7.35 11.45 7.89
C ASN A 84 -7.25 12.60 8.91
N LYS A 85 -6.14 12.66 9.68
CA LYS A 85 -5.81 13.77 10.58
C LYS A 85 -4.80 14.76 9.97
N GLY A 86 -4.30 14.46 8.75
CA GLY A 86 -3.32 15.29 8.07
C GLY A 86 -1.89 15.16 8.60
N GLU A 87 -1.58 14.09 9.37
CA GLU A 87 -0.24 13.88 9.96
C GLU A 87 0.88 13.81 8.90
N GLN A 88 0.56 13.40 7.65
CA GLN A 88 1.48 13.44 6.52
C GLN A 88 1.90 14.85 6.06
N PHE A 89 1.28 15.90 6.63
CA PHE A 89 1.61 17.30 6.34
C PHE A 89 2.39 17.98 7.46
N SER A 90 2.89 17.24 8.45
CA SER A 90 3.85 17.75 9.43
C SER A 90 5.20 18.05 8.77
N SER A 91 5.96 19.01 9.33
CA SER A 91 7.29 19.36 8.80
C SER A 91 8.23 18.16 8.77
N GLY A 92 8.26 17.37 9.84
CA GLY A 92 9.11 16.17 9.90
C GLY A 92 8.75 15.12 8.85
N PHE A 93 7.45 14.91 8.55
CA PHE A 93 7.07 13.99 7.49
C PHE A 93 7.43 14.54 6.10
N VAL A 94 7.20 15.83 5.86
CA VAL A 94 7.54 16.47 4.58
C VAL A 94 9.04 16.46 4.31
N ASP A 95 9.88 16.55 5.34
CA ASP A 95 11.34 16.47 5.21
C ASP A 95 11.81 15.11 4.69
N ILE A 96 11.12 14.03 5.05
CA ILE A 96 11.44 12.68 4.53
C ILE A 96 10.66 12.36 3.25
N ASN A 97 9.45 12.90 3.06
CA ASN A 97 8.68 12.72 1.84
C ASN A 97 8.02 14.03 1.38
N PRO A 98 8.62 14.74 0.42
CA PRO A 98 8.07 16.01 -0.09
C PRO A 98 6.72 15.85 -0.79
N ASN A 99 6.32 14.63 -1.18
CA ASN A 99 5.02 14.32 -1.76
C ASN A 99 3.90 14.20 -0.71
N SER A 100 4.25 14.17 0.60
CA SER A 100 3.27 14.06 1.69
C SER A 100 2.33 12.86 1.54
N LYS A 101 2.87 11.70 1.16
CA LYS A 101 2.15 10.44 1.01
C LYS A 101 2.83 9.32 1.81
N ILE A 102 2.05 8.50 2.49
CA ILE A 102 2.54 7.27 3.13
C ILE A 102 2.67 6.15 2.08
N PRO A 103 3.60 5.22 2.29
CA PRO A 103 4.64 5.14 3.31
C PRO A 103 5.85 6.01 2.99
N ALA A 104 6.61 6.35 4.04
CA ALA A 104 7.95 6.93 3.96
C ALA A 104 8.88 6.19 4.93
N LEU A 105 10.14 6.00 4.55
CA LEU A 105 11.14 5.27 5.32
C LEU A 105 12.37 6.15 5.53
N LEU A 106 12.94 6.09 6.74
CA LEU A 106 14.23 6.66 7.08
C LEU A 106 15.15 5.54 7.57
N ASP A 107 16.22 5.28 6.86
CA ASP A 107 17.27 4.33 7.27
C ASP A 107 18.42 5.08 7.92
N GLN A 108 18.60 4.83 9.21
CA GLN A 108 19.65 5.43 10.06
C GLN A 108 20.86 4.51 10.24
N SER A 109 20.92 3.36 9.56
CA SER A 109 22.05 2.43 9.64
C SER A 109 23.29 2.89 8.87
N LEU A 110 23.17 3.93 8.06
CA LEU A 110 24.25 4.51 7.27
C LEU A 110 24.86 5.72 7.96
N ASP A 111 26.09 6.09 7.60
CA ASP A 111 26.79 7.27 8.14
C ASP A 111 25.96 8.55 8.00
N LYS A 112 25.18 8.64 6.93
CA LYS A 112 24.15 9.67 6.74
C LYS A 112 22.81 8.99 6.59
N PRO A 113 21.79 9.35 7.38
CA PRO A 113 20.47 8.79 7.25
C PRO A 113 19.92 8.90 5.82
N GLN A 114 19.41 7.81 5.30
CA GLN A 114 18.85 7.74 3.96
C GLN A 114 17.33 7.79 4.04
N ARG A 115 16.71 8.85 3.52
CA ARG A 115 15.26 8.88 3.31
C ARG A 115 14.89 8.14 2.03
N VAL A 116 13.83 7.36 2.09
CA VAL A 116 13.26 6.69 0.92
C VAL A 116 11.75 6.89 0.91
N PHE A 117 11.21 7.40 -0.15
CA PHE A 117 9.77 7.57 -0.36
C PHE A 117 9.35 6.96 -1.70
N GLU A 118 8.04 6.81 -1.92
CA GLU A 118 7.39 5.94 -2.89
C GLU A 118 7.51 4.45 -2.53
N SER A 119 6.37 3.78 -2.36
CA SER A 119 6.35 2.39 -1.89
C SER A 119 7.12 1.42 -2.78
N GLY A 120 7.13 1.65 -4.10
CA GLY A 120 7.95 0.86 -5.04
C GLY A 120 9.44 1.10 -4.87
N ALA A 121 9.85 2.35 -4.63
CA ALA A 121 11.26 2.69 -4.38
C ALA A 121 11.74 2.12 -3.04
N ILE A 122 10.88 2.09 -2.01
CA ILE A 122 11.21 1.47 -0.72
C ILE A 122 11.41 -0.05 -0.89
N LEU A 123 10.54 -0.73 -1.64
CA LEU A 123 10.73 -2.15 -1.96
C LEU A 123 12.06 -2.41 -2.65
N LEU A 124 12.37 -1.63 -3.69
CA LEU A 124 13.63 -1.76 -4.43
C LEU A 124 14.85 -1.51 -3.52
N TYR A 125 14.80 -0.44 -2.72
CA TYR A 125 15.86 -0.10 -1.79
C TYR A 125 16.15 -1.23 -0.79
N LEU A 126 15.10 -1.79 -0.17
CA LEU A 126 15.25 -2.90 0.77
C LEU A 126 15.74 -4.17 0.08
N ALA A 127 15.24 -4.47 -1.12
CA ALA A 127 15.69 -5.62 -1.88
C ALA A 127 17.19 -5.55 -2.24
N GLU A 128 17.67 -4.39 -2.69
CA GLU A 128 19.09 -4.17 -2.99
C GLU A 128 19.96 -4.17 -1.71
N LYS A 129 19.47 -3.57 -0.61
CA LYS A 129 20.18 -3.51 0.66
C LYS A 129 20.44 -4.88 1.26
N PHE A 130 19.44 -5.76 1.21
CA PHE A 130 19.51 -7.11 1.81
C PHE A 130 19.86 -8.20 0.80
N GLY A 131 19.86 -7.91 -0.49
CA GLY A 131 20.14 -8.88 -1.55
C GLY A 131 19.03 -9.93 -1.74
N GLU A 132 17.80 -9.62 -1.33
CA GLU A 132 16.67 -10.54 -1.29
C GLU A 132 15.50 -10.07 -2.18
N PHE A 133 14.70 -11.02 -2.67
CA PHE A 133 13.47 -10.76 -3.42
C PHE A 133 13.63 -9.96 -4.72
N ILE A 134 14.86 -9.89 -5.23
CA ILE A 134 15.19 -9.28 -6.51
C ILE A 134 16.19 -10.19 -7.24
N PRO A 135 15.94 -10.55 -8.50
CA PRO A 135 16.92 -11.35 -9.26
C PRO A 135 18.24 -10.62 -9.47
N THR A 136 19.33 -11.35 -9.49
CA THR A 136 20.66 -10.83 -9.80
C THR A 136 20.98 -10.86 -11.30
N ASN A 137 20.35 -11.76 -12.03
CA ASN A 137 20.45 -11.83 -13.50
C ASN A 137 19.76 -10.62 -14.13
N LEU A 138 20.43 -9.98 -15.10
CA LEU A 138 19.94 -8.74 -15.70
C LEU A 138 18.56 -8.89 -16.35
N ASN A 139 18.31 -9.99 -17.06
CA ASN A 139 17.05 -10.19 -17.78
C ASN A 139 15.88 -10.37 -16.78
N GLU A 140 16.05 -11.23 -15.79
CA GLU A 140 15.03 -11.48 -14.76
C GLU A 140 14.83 -10.23 -13.87
N LYS A 141 15.92 -9.51 -13.56
CA LYS A 141 15.84 -8.25 -12.83
C LYS A 141 15.07 -7.20 -13.62
N THR A 142 15.32 -7.11 -14.93
CA THR A 142 14.59 -6.19 -15.81
C THR A 142 13.10 -6.53 -15.84
N GLU A 143 12.76 -7.81 -15.94
CA GLU A 143 11.37 -8.28 -15.89
C GLU A 143 10.71 -7.92 -14.54
N CYS A 144 11.38 -8.19 -13.44
CA CYS A 144 10.91 -7.84 -12.09
C CYS A 144 10.65 -6.33 -11.95
N LEU A 145 11.57 -5.49 -12.42
CA LEU A 145 11.42 -4.04 -12.41
C LEU A 145 10.32 -3.56 -13.36
N SER A 146 10.14 -4.20 -14.51
CA SER A 146 9.04 -3.87 -15.43
C SER A 146 7.69 -4.05 -14.75
N TRP A 147 7.49 -5.16 -14.02
CA TRP A 147 6.27 -5.41 -13.24
C TRP A 147 6.12 -4.49 -12.03
N LEU A 148 7.22 -4.14 -11.36
CA LEU A 148 7.21 -3.15 -10.30
C LEU A 148 6.73 -1.78 -10.82
N PHE A 149 7.29 -1.29 -11.94
CA PHE A 149 6.88 -0.03 -12.54
C PHE A 149 5.49 -0.09 -13.17
N TRP A 150 5.10 -1.24 -13.75
CA TRP A 150 3.73 -1.46 -14.19
C TRP A 150 2.74 -1.26 -13.03
N GLN A 151 3.03 -1.84 -11.86
CA GLN A 151 2.18 -1.67 -10.69
C GLN A 151 2.10 -0.21 -10.24
N VAL A 152 3.24 0.48 -10.14
CA VAL A 152 3.29 1.90 -9.74
C VAL A 152 2.50 2.78 -10.71
N GLY A 153 2.64 2.54 -12.01
CA GLY A 153 1.94 3.31 -13.05
C GLY A 153 0.46 2.97 -13.21
N SER A 154 0.06 1.72 -12.93
CA SER A 154 -1.31 1.23 -13.16
C SER A 154 -2.23 1.37 -11.95
N THR A 155 -1.70 1.21 -10.75
CA THR A 155 -2.50 1.26 -9.51
C THR A 155 -3.26 2.57 -9.28
N PRO A 156 -2.80 3.76 -9.70
CA PRO A 156 -3.60 4.98 -9.60
C PRO A 156 -4.97 4.88 -10.28
N TYR A 157 -5.11 4.10 -11.35
CA TYR A 157 -6.41 3.85 -11.98
C TYR A 157 -7.33 3.00 -11.11
N LEU A 158 -6.79 2.00 -10.42
CA LEU A 158 -7.54 1.19 -9.46
C LEU A 158 -7.85 1.99 -8.18
N GLY A 159 -6.85 2.62 -7.55
CA GLY A 159 -7.00 3.29 -6.26
C GLY A 159 -7.66 4.67 -6.36
N GLY A 160 -7.03 5.57 -7.11
CA GLY A 160 -7.47 6.95 -7.29
C GLY A 160 -8.61 7.11 -8.29
N GLY A 161 -8.70 6.22 -9.27
CA GLY A 161 -9.78 6.18 -10.25
C GLY A 161 -10.97 5.36 -9.76
N PHE A 162 -10.93 4.03 -9.97
CA PHE A 162 -12.05 3.15 -9.65
C PHE A 162 -12.48 3.23 -8.19
N GLY A 163 -11.53 3.04 -7.26
CA GLY A 163 -11.82 3.03 -5.82
C GLY A 163 -12.42 4.35 -5.34
N HIS A 164 -11.93 5.48 -5.87
CA HIS A 164 -12.50 6.78 -5.54
C HIS A 164 -13.95 6.90 -6.02
N PHE A 165 -14.23 6.76 -7.30
CA PHE A 165 -15.57 6.99 -7.86
C PHE A 165 -16.57 5.91 -7.47
N TYR A 166 -16.14 4.65 -7.40
CA TYR A 166 -17.02 3.55 -7.00
C TYR A 166 -17.35 3.53 -5.51
N SER A 167 -16.36 3.82 -4.64
CA SER A 167 -16.52 3.63 -3.19
C SER A 167 -16.57 4.94 -2.40
N TYR A 168 -15.67 5.89 -2.66
CA TYR A 168 -15.43 7.02 -1.77
C TYR A 168 -16.11 8.33 -2.19
N ALA A 169 -16.33 8.56 -3.48
CA ALA A 169 -16.99 9.76 -3.95
C ALA A 169 -18.39 9.89 -3.32
N PRO A 170 -18.77 11.10 -2.86
CA PRO A 170 -20.07 11.34 -2.24
C PRO A 170 -21.22 11.10 -3.20
N GLU A 171 -20.99 11.33 -4.48
CA GLU A 171 -21.96 11.10 -5.56
C GLU A 171 -21.47 10.02 -6.52
N LYS A 172 -22.40 9.30 -7.14
CA LYS A 172 -22.11 8.23 -8.08
C LYS A 172 -22.36 8.70 -9.51
N PHE A 173 -21.28 8.76 -10.28
CA PHE A 173 -21.33 9.12 -11.70
C PHE A 173 -21.00 7.90 -12.54
N GLN A 174 -21.91 7.50 -13.42
CA GLN A 174 -21.75 6.30 -14.24
C GLN A 174 -20.47 6.36 -15.08
N TYR A 175 -20.24 7.45 -15.79
CA TYR A 175 -19.12 7.55 -16.74
C TYR A 175 -17.74 7.27 -16.12
N PRO A 176 -17.30 7.92 -15.03
CA PRO A 176 -16.00 7.60 -14.44
C PRO A 176 -15.97 6.22 -13.81
N ILE A 177 -17.09 5.73 -13.23
CA ILE A 177 -17.15 4.37 -12.67
C ILE A 177 -16.91 3.35 -13.78
N ASP A 178 -17.65 3.43 -14.89
CA ASP A 178 -17.52 2.49 -16.02
C ASP A 178 -16.13 2.58 -16.67
N ARG A 179 -15.61 3.82 -16.86
CA ARG A 179 -14.28 4.06 -17.44
C ARG A 179 -13.17 3.39 -16.63
N TYR A 180 -13.21 3.53 -15.30
CA TYR A 180 -12.19 2.95 -14.43
C TYR A 180 -12.45 1.49 -14.09
N ALA A 181 -13.69 1.01 -14.10
CA ALA A 181 -14.01 -0.42 -14.02
C ALA A 181 -13.43 -1.19 -15.21
N MET A 182 -13.61 -0.67 -16.43
CA MET A 182 -13.02 -1.24 -17.63
C MET A 182 -11.49 -1.35 -17.52
N GLU A 183 -10.82 -0.27 -17.09
CA GLU A 183 -9.36 -0.27 -16.93
C GLU A 183 -8.90 -1.24 -15.83
N THR A 184 -9.63 -1.31 -14.70
CA THR A 184 -9.34 -2.26 -13.62
C THR A 184 -9.48 -3.71 -14.09
N LYS A 185 -10.53 -4.03 -14.85
CA LYS A 185 -10.72 -5.36 -15.43
C LYS A 185 -9.61 -5.69 -16.44
N ARG A 186 -9.20 -4.74 -17.27
CA ARG A 186 -8.07 -4.92 -18.19
C ARG A 186 -6.76 -5.24 -17.43
N GLN A 187 -6.51 -4.56 -16.32
CA GLN A 187 -5.33 -4.82 -15.49
C GLN A 187 -5.39 -6.20 -14.82
N LEU A 188 -6.57 -6.63 -14.35
CA LEU A 188 -6.76 -7.98 -13.82
C LEU A 188 -6.55 -9.06 -14.90
N ASP A 189 -7.01 -8.82 -16.13
CA ASP A 189 -6.80 -9.74 -17.25
C ASP A 189 -5.32 -9.88 -17.61
N VAL A 190 -4.57 -8.76 -17.63
CA VAL A 190 -3.11 -8.77 -17.82
C VAL A 190 -2.41 -9.63 -16.76
N LEU A 191 -2.80 -9.50 -15.50
CA LEU A 191 -2.24 -10.31 -14.41
C LEU A 191 -2.67 -11.78 -14.51
N ASP A 192 -3.91 -12.04 -14.89
CA ASP A 192 -4.41 -13.42 -15.01
C ASP A 192 -3.71 -14.19 -16.13
N GLN A 193 -3.42 -13.51 -17.24
CA GLN A 193 -2.62 -14.06 -18.33
C GLN A 193 -1.17 -14.27 -17.92
N GLN A 194 -0.56 -13.32 -17.20
CA GLN A 194 0.81 -13.44 -16.71
C GLN A 194 0.98 -14.61 -15.75
N LEU A 195 0.02 -14.83 -14.86
CA LEU A 195 0.05 -15.87 -13.84
C LEU A 195 -0.41 -17.25 -14.36
N LYS A 196 -0.80 -17.33 -15.62
CA LYS A 196 -1.14 -18.61 -16.25
C LYS A 196 0.09 -19.50 -16.26
N ASP A 197 0.23 -20.56 -15.81
CA ASP A 197 1.39 -21.46 -15.80
C ASP A 197 2.60 -20.94 -14.99
N GLN A 198 2.41 -19.92 -14.15
CA GLN A 198 3.46 -19.36 -13.28
C GLN A 198 3.04 -19.34 -11.81
N GLU A 199 4.01 -19.54 -10.93
CA GLU A 199 3.79 -19.55 -9.49
C GLU A 199 3.73 -18.13 -8.90
N PHE A 200 4.54 -17.23 -9.45
CA PHE A 200 4.67 -15.82 -9.07
C PHE A 200 4.74 -14.94 -10.34
N ILE A 201 4.73 -13.64 -10.15
CA ILE A 201 4.73 -12.67 -11.26
C ILE A 201 5.94 -12.87 -12.21
N ILE A 202 7.08 -13.31 -11.68
CA ILE A 202 8.28 -13.62 -12.48
C ILE A 202 8.65 -15.11 -12.36
N GLY A 203 7.77 -15.97 -12.85
CA GLY A 203 8.00 -17.42 -12.89
C GLY A 203 7.83 -18.10 -11.55
N ASN A 204 8.89 -18.73 -11.05
CA ASN A 204 8.89 -19.47 -9.79
C ASN A 204 9.57 -18.70 -8.65
N THR A 205 9.87 -17.42 -8.83
CA THR A 205 10.60 -16.61 -7.87
C THR A 205 9.69 -15.55 -7.23
N TYR A 206 9.45 -15.68 -5.93
CA TYR A 206 8.77 -14.65 -5.15
C TYR A 206 9.64 -13.40 -5.05
N SER A 207 9.10 -12.25 -5.41
CA SER A 207 9.89 -11.03 -5.59
C SER A 207 9.15 -9.76 -5.16
N ILE A 208 9.86 -8.63 -5.23
CA ILE A 208 9.26 -7.31 -5.00
C ILE A 208 8.14 -6.97 -6.00
N ALA A 209 8.08 -7.63 -7.17
CA ALA A 209 6.96 -7.51 -8.09
C ALA A 209 5.65 -8.03 -7.45
N ASP A 210 5.71 -9.22 -6.85
CA ASP A 210 4.58 -9.80 -6.12
C ASP A 210 4.20 -8.95 -4.91
N MET A 211 5.19 -8.49 -4.16
CA MET A 211 4.97 -7.64 -2.97
C MET A 211 4.34 -6.29 -3.32
N ALA A 212 4.65 -5.75 -4.49
CA ALA A 212 4.04 -4.51 -4.98
C ALA A 212 2.59 -4.72 -5.43
N ILE A 213 2.32 -5.82 -6.14
CA ILE A 213 1.04 -6.09 -6.81
C ILE A 213 0.00 -6.63 -5.82
N TRP A 214 0.40 -7.55 -4.94
CA TRP A 214 -0.53 -8.27 -4.07
C TRP A 214 -1.37 -7.37 -3.14
N PRO A 215 -0.84 -6.33 -2.47
CA PRO A 215 -1.64 -5.50 -1.57
C PRO A 215 -2.80 -4.77 -2.25
N TRP A 216 -2.74 -4.60 -3.56
CA TRP A 216 -3.78 -4.01 -4.37
C TRP A 216 -4.64 -5.08 -5.06
N TYR A 217 -4.10 -5.77 -6.03
CA TYR A 217 -4.85 -6.70 -6.89
C TYR A 217 -5.20 -7.99 -6.15
N GLY A 218 -4.29 -8.52 -5.35
CA GLY A 218 -4.56 -9.69 -4.51
C GLY A 218 -5.68 -9.43 -3.50
N GLN A 219 -5.63 -8.30 -2.78
CA GLN A 219 -6.70 -7.95 -1.86
C GLN A 219 -8.03 -7.62 -2.56
N LEU A 220 -8.00 -7.11 -3.80
CA LEU A 220 -9.19 -6.87 -4.59
C LEU A 220 -9.89 -8.20 -4.94
N VAL A 221 -9.16 -9.18 -5.48
CA VAL A 221 -9.75 -10.48 -5.86
C VAL A 221 -10.18 -11.31 -4.64
N LEU A 222 -9.54 -11.09 -3.48
CA LEU A 222 -9.97 -11.66 -2.20
C LEU A 222 -11.17 -10.93 -1.57
N GLY A 223 -11.78 -9.96 -2.27
CA GLY A 223 -12.98 -9.25 -1.83
C GLY A 223 -12.76 -8.24 -0.70
N ARG A 224 -11.53 -7.82 -0.45
CA ARG A 224 -11.17 -6.96 0.70
C ARG A 224 -11.06 -5.46 0.38
N LEU A 225 -11.08 -5.09 -0.90
CA LEU A 225 -11.06 -3.70 -1.33
C LEU A 225 -12.41 -3.29 -1.93
N TYR A 226 -12.90 -2.13 -1.55
CA TYR A 226 -14.05 -1.41 -2.11
C TYR A 226 -15.39 -2.17 -2.09
N LYS A 227 -15.44 -3.41 -1.57
CA LYS A 227 -16.58 -4.34 -1.70
C LYS A 227 -16.98 -4.56 -3.18
N ALA A 228 -15.99 -4.52 -4.08
CA ALA A 228 -16.21 -4.51 -5.54
C ALA A 228 -16.05 -5.89 -6.20
N GLY A 229 -15.85 -6.95 -5.41
CA GLY A 229 -15.59 -8.29 -5.95
C GLY A 229 -16.68 -8.81 -6.88
N GLU A 230 -17.95 -8.60 -6.54
CA GLU A 230 -19.09 -8.98 -7.38
C GLU A 230 -19.22 -8.04 -8.58
N PHE A 231 -19.15 -6.74 -8.38
CA PHE A 231 -19.27 -5.73 -9.44
C PHE A 231 -18.22 -5.92 -10.56
N LEU A 232 -17.00 -6.26 -10.20
CA LEU A 232 -15.90 -6.51 -11.15
C LEU A 232 -15.83 -7.96 -11.62
N ASP A 233 -16.67 -8.85 -11.05
CA ASP A 233 -16.64 -10.29 -11.30
C ASP A 233 -15.24 -10.89 -11.16
N VAL A 234 -14.60 -10.59 -10.03
CA VAL A 234 -13.19 -10.95 -9.79
C VAL A 234 -12.95 -12.47 -9.79
N LYS A 235 -13.99 -13.28 -9.67
CA LYS A 235 -13.89 -14.75 -9.69
C LYS A 235 -13.54 -15.32 -11.08
N GLU A 236 -13.69 -14.54 -12.14
CA GLU A 236 -13.27 -14.93 -13.48
C GLU A 236 -11.74 -15.02 -13.60
N TYR A 237 -11.00 -14.23 -12.80
CA TYR A 237 -9.52 -14.18 -12.82
C TYR A 237 -8.93 -15.27 -11.92
N LYS A 238 -8.99 -16.50 -12.36
CA LYS A 238 -8.67 -17.70 -11.55
C LYS A 238 -7.20 -17.78 -11.16
N ASN A 239 -6.30 -17.40 -12.07
CA ASN A 239 -4.87 -17.43 -11.83
C ASN A 239 -4.47 -16.37 -10.79
N VAL A 240 -5.02 -15.15 -10.91
CA VAL A 240 -4.82 -14.07 -9.91
C VAL A 240 -5.37 -14.49 -8.55
N LEU A 241 -6.55 -15.11 -8.52
CA LEU A 241 -7.16 -15.55 -7.25
C LEU A 241 -6.31 -16.64 -6.58
N GLN A 242 -5.86 -17.63 -7.32
CA GLN A 242 -4.99 -18.70 -6.80
C GLN A 242 -3.66 -18.16 -6.26
N TRP A 243 -3.02 -17.27 -7.01
CA TRP A 243 -1.82 -16.58 -6.58
C TRP A 243 -2.07 -15.72 -5.32
N ALA A 244 -3.18 -14.99 -5.28
CA ALA A 244 -3.53 -14.16 -4.14
C ALA A 244 -3.75 -14.98 -2.87
N GLU A 245 -4.46 -16.11 -2.96
CA GLU A 245 -4.67 -17.04 -1.85
C GLU A 245 -3.38 -17.69 -1.37
N LYS A 246 -2.45 -18.00 -2.28
CA LYS A 246 -1.14 -18.54 -1.95
C LYS A 246 -0.33 -17.56 -1.11
N LEU A 247 -0.25 -16.30 -1.53
CA LEU A 247 0.48 -15.27 -0.80
C LEU A 247 -0.20 -14.91 0.54
N ASP A 248 -1.53 -14.93 0.59
CA ASP A 248 -2.28 -14.68 1.83
C ASP A 248 -1.96 -15.67 2.96
N LYS A 249 -1.55 -16.89 2.61
CA LYS A 249 -1.18 -17.95 3.57
C LYS A 249 0.22 -17.77 4.15
N ARG A 250 1.03 -16.88 3.62
CA ARG A 250 2.38 -16.62 4.13
C ARG A 250 2.31 -15.90 5.48
N PRO A 251 2.95 -16.42 6.55
CA PRO A 251 2.94 -15.76 7.85
C PRO A 251 3.45 -14.31 7.82
N PRO A 252 4.55 -13.97 7.11
CA PRO A 252 5.02 -12.59 7.01
C PRO A 252 4.00 -11.66 6.34
N VAL A 253 3.29 -12.13 5.31
CA VAL A 253 2.20 -11.36 4.66
C VAL A 253 1.09 -11.07 5.66
N SER A 254 0.70 -12.07 6.46
CA SER A 254 -0.31 -11.90 7.49
C SER A 254 0.12 -10.87 8.54
N ARG A 255 1.38 -10.95 9.05
CA ARG A 255 1.93 -9.97 9.99
C ARG A 255 2.02 -8.57 9.39
N GLY A 256 2.60 -8.43 8.21
CA GLY A 256 2.74 -7.14 7.53
C GLY A 256 1.41 -6.42 7.31
N ARG A 257 0.33 -7.18 7.07
CA ARG A 257 -1.04 -6.62 6.95
C ARG A 257 -1.62 -6.10 8.27
N MET A 258 -1.08 -6.51 9.39
CA MET A 258 -1.55 -6.05 10.72
C MET A 258 -0.95 -4.70 11.09
N VAL A 259 0.28 -4.44 10.68
CA VAL A 259 1.05 -3.24 11.07
C VAL A 259 0.40 -1.96 10.53
N ASN A 260 0.31 -0.96 11.39
CA ASN A 260 -0.29 0.36 11.16
C ASN A 260 -1.76 0.32 10.66
N ARG A 261 -2.47 -0.75 10.95
CA ARG A 261 -3.85 -0.94 10.51
C ARG A 261 -4.83 -0.36 11.53
N LEU A 262 -5.78 0.47 11.03
CA LEU A 262 -6.78 1.17 11.84
C LEU A 262 -8.20 0.63 11.67
N ILE A 263 -8.48 -0.14 10.61
CA ILE A 263 -9.83 -0.55 10.24
C ILE A 263 -9.95 -2.07 10.11
N GLY A 264 -11.18 -2.54 10.25
CA GLY A 264 -11.51 -3.96 10.19
C GLY A 264 -11.54 -4.60 11.59
N ASN A 265 -11.42 -5.93 11.65
CA ASN A 265 -11.45 -6.66 12.91
C ASN A 265 -10.23 -6.29 13.77
N PRO A 266 -10.44 -5.85 15.04
CA PRO A 266 -9.36 -5.49 15.97
C PRO A 266 -8.28 -6.57 16.14
N LYS A 267 -8.61 -7.83 15.97
CA LYS A 267 -7.64 -8.92 15.99
C LYS A 267 -6.54 -8.83 14.91
N PHE A 268 -6.75 -8.08 13.88
CA PHE A 268 -5.81 -7.90 12.78
C PHE A 268 -5.30 -6.47 12.68
N GLN A 269 -5.29 -5.73 13.82
CA GLN A 269 -4.78 -4.36 13.89
C GLN A 269 -3.60 -4.30 14.86
N LEU A 270 -2.46 -3.88 14.44
CA LEU A 270 -1.30 -3.50 15.24
C LEU A 270 -0.99 -2.06 14.85
N HIS A 271 -1.31 -1.11 15.73
CA HIS A 271 -1.22 0.30 15.40
C HIS A 271 0.23 0.74 15.18
N GLU A 272 1.13 0.31 16.05
CA GLU A 272 2.57 0.53 15.92
C GLU A 272 3.30 -0.78 16.20
N ARG A 273 4.47 -0.95 15.58
CA ARG A 273 5.30 -2.13 15.73
C ARG A 273 6.72 -1.68 16.03
N HIS A 274 7.28 -2.18 17.13
CA HIS A 274 8.64 -1.87 17.59
C HIS A 274 9.50 -3.12 17.80
N ASP A 275 8.88 -4.30 17.87
CA ASP A 275 9.53 -5.61 17.78
C ASP A 275 8.50 -6.75 17.57
N SER A 276 8.99 -7.98 17.49
CA SER A 276 8.13 -9.13 17.23
C SER A 276 7.14 -9.45 18.36
N SER A 277 7.44 -9.05 19.60
CA SER A 277 6.56 -9.29 20.75
C SER A 277 5.26 -8.48 20.70
N ASP A 278 5.22 -7.39 19.92
CA ASP A 278 4.01 -6.58 19.75
C ASP A 278 2.86 -7.38 19.13
N PHE A 279 3.17 -8.38 18.30
CA PHE A 279 2.16 -9.28 17.76
C PHE A 279 1.56 -10.21 18.83
N GLU A 280 2.35 -10.60 19.84
CA GLU A 280 1.94 -11.50 20.94
C GLU A 280 1.18 -10.75 22.04
N LEU A 281 1.70 -9.61 22.51
CA LEU A 281 1.08 -8.75 23.52
C LEU A 281 -0.34 -8.37 23.13
N ARG A 282 -0.57 -8.17 21.87
CA ARG A 282 -1.88 -7.88 21.35
C ARG A 282 -2.83 -9.08 21.41
N ASN A 283 -2.35 -10.31 21.18
CA ASN A 283 -3.17 -11.51 21.34
C ASN A 283 -3.65 -11.66 22.79
N GLU A 284 -2.81 -11.33 23.77
CA GLU A 284 -3.17 -11.34 25.18
C GLU A 284 -4.20 -10.24 25.55
N ALA A 285 -4.05 -9.02 25.01
CA ALA A 285 -5.00 -7.93 25.23
C ALA A 285 -6.40 -8.28 24.70
N VAL A 286 -6.47 -8.88 23.51
CA VAL A 286 -7.72 -9.35 22.89
C VAL A 286 -8.35 -10.52 23.68
N LEU A 287 -7.54 -11.38 24.31
CA LEU A 287 -8.02 -12.47 25.15
C LEU A 287 -8.55 -11.95 26.48
N LYS A 288 -7.91 -10.91 27.07
CA LYS A 288 -8.36 -10.27 28.31
C LYS A 288 -9.68 -9.49 28.14
N GLU A 289 -9.89 -8.81 27.01
CA GLU A 289 -11.17 -8.17 26.71
C GLU A 289 -12.33 -9.17 26.63
N LYS A 290 -12.07 -10.38 26.08
CA LYS A 290 -13.08 -11.45 26.01
C LYS A 290 -13.38 -12.12 27.35
N SER A 291 -12.46 -12.08 28.32
CA SER A 291 -12.69 -12.65 29.65
C SER A 291 -13.45 -11.71 30.58
N ASN A 292 -13.57 -10.43 30.19
CA ASN A 292 -14.27 -9.38 30.94
C ASN A 292 -15.62 -8.98 30.31
N SER A 293 -15.99 -9.61 29.19
CA SER A 293 -17.28 -9.47 28.51
C SER A 293 -18.12 -10.76 28.65
#